data_fea882b7058d62a748074e5b15111586
#
_entry.id   fea882b7058d62a748074e5b15111586
#
_cell.length_a   1.000
_cell.length_b   1.000
_cell.length_c   1.000
_cell.angle_alpha   90.00
_cell.angle_beta   90.00
_cell.angle_gamma   90.00
#
_symmetry.space_group_name_H-M   'P 1'
#
loop_
_entity.id
_entity.type
_entity.pdbx_description
1 polymer ?
#
loop_
_entity_poly.entity_id
_entity_poly.type
_entity_poly.pdbx_seq_one_letter_code
_entity_poly.pdbx_strand_id
1 'polypeptide(L)'
;MAGNRFRVGNRTQQDAGESKEAGSPVEPGRADTKALAVLCMTFFLVALDNTIINVALPTLERSLGSSTTALQWITDVYTTAFAGLIIVGGHLADRLGRREVLQSGLVAFVLGSLVALGAHSSNVVITGRLVMGIGAALAVPASLSMLIDVFPAPRQRHTAIAGWTASAGLGVALGPLVGGALLTRFR
;
A
#
# COMPACT_ATOMS: atom_id res chain seq x y z
N MET A 1 20.33 69.18 11.96
CA MET A 1 20.34 68.13 10.96
C MET A 1 21.34 67.04 11.36
N ALA A 2 20.90 66.06 12.16
CA ALA A 2 21.72 64.90 12.47
C ALA A 2 20.77 63.81 13.06
N GLY A 3 20.53 62.80 12.33
CA GLY A 3 19.69 61.70 12.89
C GLY A 3 19.05 60.84 11.80
N ASN A 4 19.81 59.98 11.15
CA ASN A 4 19.18 58.75 10.53
C ASN A 4 20.23 57.77 9.95
N ARG A 5 21.29 57.46 10.68
CA ARG A 5 22.27 56.46 10.20
C ARG A 5 22.38 55.18 11.01
N PHE A 6 21.57 55.00 12.05
CA PHE A 6 21.74 53.83 12.99
C PHE A 6 20.69 52.75 12.86
N ARG A 7 19.81 52.76 11.85
CA ARG A 7 18.72 51.76 11.73
C ARG A 7 18.86 50.73 10.62
N VAL A 8 19.87 50.82 9.78
CA VAL A 8 20.05 49.90 8.63
C VAL A 8 20.90 48.66 8.98
N GLY A 9 21.76 48.75 9.99
CA GLY A 9 22.67 47.66 10.34
C GLY A 9 22.05 46.46 11.13
N ASN A 10 20.85 46.66 11.68
CA ASN A 10 20.24 45.59 12.54
C ASN A 10 19.27 44.68 11.81
N ARG A 11 18.80 45.09 10.62
CA ARG A 11 17.92 44.17 9.80
C ARG A 11 18.71 43.10 9.07
N THR A 12 19.90 43.39 8.59
CA THR A 12 20.74 42.42 7.89
C THR A 12 21.31 41.33 8.78
N GLN A 13 21.42 41.53 10.10
CA GLN A 13 21.84 40.53 11.03
C GLN A 13 20.66 39.64 11.52
N GLN A 14 19.44 40.20 11.57
CA GLN A 14 18.23 39.44 11.85
C GLN A 14 17.87 38.52 10.68
N ASP A 15 17.91 39.02 9.45
CA ASP A 15 17.64 38.25 8.24
C ASP A 15 18.69 37.14 8.01
N ALA A 16 19.93 37.32 8.47
CA ALA A 16 20.99 36.33 8.40
C ALA A 16 20.87 35.25 9.54
N GLY A 17 20.20 35.57 10.64
CA GLY A 17 19.87 34.63 11.72
C GLY A 17 18.69 33.73 11.37
N GLU A 18 17.65 34.30 10.75
CA GLU A 18 16.46 33.55 10.33
C GLU A 18 16.73 32.59 9.16
N SER A 19 17.68 32.91 8.28
CA SER A 19 18.08 32.01 7.19
C SER A 19 18.93 30.80 7.65
N LYS A 20 19.42 30.77 8.88
CA LYS A 20 20.18 29.65 9.44
C LYS A 20 19.33 28.65 10.22
N GLU A 21 18.08 29.01 10.54
CA GLU A 21 17.09 28.08 11.12
C GLU A 21 16.22 27.38 10.06
N ALA A 22 16.51 27.55 8.78
CA ALA A 22 15.95 26.70 7.72
C ALA A 22 16.43 25.26 7.94
N GLY A 23 15.60 24.52 8.70
CA GLY A 23 15.81 23.25 9.35
C GLY A 23 16.76 22.32 8.63
N SER A 24 17.79 21.87 9.36
CA SER A 24 18.52 20.66 9.06
C SER A 24 17.51 19.57 8.71
N PRO A 25 17.74 18.77 7.64
CA PRO A 25 16.87 17.66 7.31
C PRO A 25 16.79 16.77 8.56
N VAL A 26 15.65 16.72 9.21
CA VAL A 26 15.41 15.75 10.28
C VAL A 26 15.52 14.38 9.61
N GLU A 27 16.60 13.68 9.84
CA GLU A 27 16.77 12.32 9.33
C GLU A 27 15.65 11.46 9.90
N PRO A 28 14.96 10.65 9.06
CA PRO A 28 13.90 9.79 9.54
C PRO A 28 14.47 8.85 10.62
N GLY A 29 13.81 8.82 11.77
CA GLY A 29 14.20 7.95 12.87
C GLY A 29 14.11 6.47 12.46
N ARG A 30 14.82 5.59 13.19
CA ARG A 30 14.74 4.13 12.95
C ARG A 30 13.29 3.60 13.02
N ALA A 31 12.42 4.22 13.81
CA ALA A 31 11.00 3.87 13.90
C ALA A 31 10.25 4.24 12.62
N ASP A 32 10.52 5.41 12.05
CA ASP A 32 9.88 5.88 10.81
C ASP A 32 10.27 5.02 9.61
N THR A 33 11.53 4.58 9.54
CA THR A 33 12.02 3.66 8.51
C THR A 33 11.33 2.30 8.58
N LYS A 34 11.12 1.76 9.78
CA LYS A 34 10.38 0.51 9.98
C LYS A 34 8.90 0.65 9.59
N ALA A 35 8.27 1.75 9.98
CA ALA A 35 6.90 2.05 9.59
C ALA A 35 6.78 2.12 8.06
N LEU A 36 7.66 2.86 7.39
CA LEU A 36 7.70 2.94 5.93
C LEU A 36 7.83 1.55 5.28
N ALA A 37 8.74 0.72 5.77
CA ALA A 37 8.95 -0.63 5.24
C ALA A 37 7.68 -1.50 5.34
N VAL A 38 6.96 -1.45 6.46
CA VAL A 38 5.69 -2.19 6.64
C VAL A 38 4.61 -1.66 5.70
N LEU A 39 4.49 -0.34 5.56
CA LEU A 39 3.50 0.27 4.68
C LEU A 39 3.78 -0.02 3.19
N CYS A 40 5.05 0.03 2.78
CA CYS A 40 5.49 -0.38 1.45
C CYS A 40 5.22 -1.87 1.18
N MET A 41 5.53 -2.75 2.17
CA MET A 41 5.28 -4.17 2.07
C MET A 41 3.79 -4.49 1.92
N THR A 42 2.91 -3.75 2.61
CA THR A 42 1.45 -3.90 2.46
C THR A 42 1.01 -3.69 1.02
N PHE A 43 1.42 -2.59 0.40
CA PHE A 43 1.02 -2.29 -0.96
C PHE A 43 1.71 -3.20 -1.99
N PHE A 44 2.97 -3.56 -1.75
CA PHE A 44 3.69 -4.57 -2.53
C PHE A 44 2.94 -5.90 -2.58
N LEU A 45 2.53 -6.45 -1.41
CA LEU A 45 1.83 -7.73 -1.33
C LEU A 45 0.48 -7.69 -2.04
N VAL A 46 -0.30 -6.62 -1.87
CA VAL A 46 -1.59 -6.44 -2.55
C VAL A 46 -1.40 -6.38 -4.07
N ALA A 47 -0.39 -5.66 -4.55
CA ALA A 47 -0.09 -5.53 -5.97
C ALA A 47 0.45 -6.84 -6.58
N LEU A 48 1.31 -7.54 -5.85
CA LEU A 48 1.87 -8.83 -6.25
C LEU A 48 0.76 -9.89 -6.36
N ASP A 49 -0.12 -9.98 -5.36
CA ASP A 49 -1.24 -10.92 -5.38
C ASP A 49 -2.15 -10.72 -6.60
N ASN A 50 -2.47 -9.46 -6.91
CA ASN A 50 -3.34 -9.14 -8.04
C ASN A 50 -2.76 -9.56 -9.39
N THR A 51 -1.44 -9.69 -9.50
CA THR A 51 -0.77 -10.10 -10.75
C THR A 51 -0.40 -11.57 -10.78
N ILE A 52 -0.08 -12.17 -9.64
CA ILE A 52 0.28 -13.59 -9.56
C ILE A 52 -0.90 -14.49 -9.95
N ILE A 53 -2.14 -14.07 -9.64
CA ILE A 53 -3.35 -14.85 -9.97
C ILE A 53 -3.48 -15.09 -11.47
N ASN A 54 -3.11 -14.13 -12.30
CA ASN A 54 -3.22 -14.25 -13.76
C ASN A 54 -2.35 -15.40 -14.31
N VAL A 55 -1.21 -15.66 -13.67
CA VAL A 55 -0.33 -16.78 -14.05
C VAL A 55 -0.89 -18.11 -13.53
N ALA A 56 -1.64 -18.09 -12.43
CA ALA A 56 -2.25 -19.27 -11.84
C ALA A 56 -3.55 -19.73 -12.55
N LEU A 57 -4.22 -18.85 -13.31
CA LEU A 57 -5.51 -19.17 -13.96
C LEU A 57 -5.49 -20.46 -14.80
N PRO A 58 -4.50 -20.73 -15.67
CA PRO A 58 -4.47 -21.98 -16.43
C PRO A 58 -4.32 -23.24 -15.57
N THR A 59 -3.67 -23.10 -14.41
CA THR A 59 -3.53 -24.20 -13.44
C THR A 59 -4.84 -24.44 -12.71
N LEU A 60 -5.54 -23.38 -12.29
CA LEU A 60 -6.86 -23.46 -11.67
C LEU A 60 -7.90 -24.06 -12.62
N GLU A 61 -7.87 -23.71 -13.91
CA GLU A 61 -8.71 -24.32 -14.94
C GLU A 61 -8.54 -25.85 -14.96
N ARG A 62 -7.29 -26.32 -15.01
CA ARG A 62 -6.99 -27.74 -15.12
C ARG A 62 -7.26 -28.51 -13.82
N SER A 63 -6.94 -27.92 -12.66
CA SER A 63 -7.03 -28.61 -11.36
C SER A 63 -8.44 -28.64 -10.80
N LEU A 64 -9.23 -27.61 -11.04
CA LEU A 64 -10.60 -27.48 -10.51
C LEU A 64 -11.69 -27.72 -11.58
N GLY A 65 -11.31 -27.94 -12.86
CA GLY A 65 -12.26 -28.02 -13.96
C GLY A 65 -13.08 -26.75 -14.15
N SER A 66 -12.46 -25.58 -13.86
CA SER A 66 -13.15 -24.29 -13.84
C SER A 66 -13.61 -23.88 -15.21
N SER A 67 -14.85 -23.39 -15.33
CA SER A 67 -15.31 -22.75 -16.57
C SER A 67 -14.64 -21.39 -16.76
N THR A 68 -14.59 -20.91 -18.00
CA THR A 68 -14.07 -19.57 -18.34
C THR A 68 -14.75 -18.47 -17.52
N THR A 69 -16.06 -18.59 -17.30
CA THR A 69 -16.83 -17.66 -16.48
C THR A 69 -16.38 -17.68 -15.02
N ALA A 70 -16.06 -18.85 -14.46
CA ALA A 70 -15.54 -18.95 -13.09
C ALA A 70 -14.17 -18.31 -12.97
N LEU A 71 -13.29 -18.48 -13.95
CA LEU A 71 -11.96 -17.84 -13.99
C LEU A 71 -12.07 -16.31 -14.06
N GLN A 72 -13.01 -15.79 -14.83
CA GLN A 72 -13.32 -14.36 -14.87
C GLN A 72 -13.76 -13.85 -13.49
N TRP A 73 -14.69 -14.55 -12.84
CA TRP A 73 -15.13 -14.17 -11.49
C TRP A 73 -14.01 -14.20 -10.45
N ILE A 74 -13.05 -15.13 -10.56
CA ILE A 74 -11.89 -15.19 -9.65
C ILE A 74 -11.05 -13.90 -9.72
N THR A 75 -10.91 -13.30 -10.90
CA THR A 75 -10.18 -12.03 -11.08
C THR A 75 -11.04 -10.82 -10.76
N ASP A 76 -12.27 -10.80 -11.27
CA ASP A 76 -13.13 -9.62 -11.27
C ASP A 76 -13.72 -9.32 -9.90
N VAL A 77 -14.06 -10.35 -9.10
CA VAL A 77 -14.64 -10.16 -7.76
C VAL A 77 -13.67 -9.41 -6.82
N TYR A 78 -12.38 -9.73 -6.89
CA TYR A 78 -11.36 -9.02 -6.12
C TYR A 78 -11.30 -7.55 -6.52
N THR A 79 -11.16 -7.27 -7.82
CA THR A 79 -11.04 -5.92 -8.35
C THR A 79 -12.30 -5.10 -8.08
N THR A 80 -13.47 -5.70 -8.25
CA THR A 80 -14.77 -5.06 -7.98
C THR A 80 -14.94 -4.74 -6.49
N ALA A 81 -14.63 -5.67 -5.59
CA ALA A 81 -14.68 -5.44 -4.15
C ALA A 81 -13.69 -4.35 -3.72
N PHE A 82 -12.45 -4.42 -4.24
CA PHE A 82 -11.43 -3.41 -3.96
C PHE A 82 -11.86 -2.02 -4.44
N ALA A 83 -12.25 -1.89 -5.72
CA ALA A 83 -12.65 -0.60 -6.29
C ALA A 83 -13.94 -0.03 -5.65
N GLY A 84 -14.91 -0.90 -5.35
CA GLY A 84 -16.17 -0.49 -4.73
C GLY A 84 -16.02 -0.04 -3.27
N LEU A 85 -15.07 -0.58 -2.55
CA LEU A 85 -14.92 -0.35 -1.11
C LEU A 85 -13.75 0.54 -0.73
N ILE A 86 -12.87 0.95 -1.66
CA ILE A 86 -11.66 1.73 -1.34
C ILE A 86 -11.98 3.06 -0.66
N ILE A 87 -13.06 3.75 -1.08
CA ILE A 87 -13.51 5.01 -0.49
C ILE A 87 -14.04 4.77 0.91
N VAL A 88 -14.82 3.70 1.10
CA VAL A 88 -15.34 3.29 2.41
C VAL A 88 -14.20 2.95 3.36
N GLY A 89 -13.19 2.22 2.86
CA GLY A 89 -11.98 1.87 3.62
C GLY A 89 -11.22 3.10 4.10
N GLY A 90 -11.05 4.10 3.25
CA GLY A 90 -10.44 5.39 3.63
C GLY A 90 -11.23 6.10 4.72
N HIS A 91 -12.55 6.20 4.55
CA HIS A 91 -13.41 6.83 5.54
C HIS A 91 -13.43 6.08 6.89
N LEU A 92 -13.39 4.75 6.86
CA LEU A 92 -13.29 3.93 8.06
C LEU A 92 -11.95 4.18 8.79
N ALA A 93 -10.84 4.28 8.05
CA ALA A 93 -9.54 4.56 8.61
C ALA A 93 -9.50 5.91 9.35
N ASP A 94 -10.18 6.93 8.83
CA ASP A 94 -10.28 8.23 9.49
C ASP A 94 -11.17 8.23 10.74
N ARG A 95 -12.19 7.35 10.79
CA ARG A 95 -13.14 7.26 11.93
C ARG A 95 -12.70 6.31 13.04
N LEU A 96 -12.23 5.13 12.68
CA LEU A 96 -11.94 4.04 13.63
C LEU A 96 -10.47 3.98 14.04
N GLY A 97 -9.60 4.75 13.33
CA GLY A 97 -8.16 4.71 13.51
C GLY A 97 -7.48 3.97 12.36
N ARG A 98 -6.42 4.60 11.83
CA ARG A 98 -5.70 4.12 10.63
C ARG A 98 -4.99 2.79 10.88
N ARG A 99 -4.44 2.62 12.09
CA ARG A 99 -3.73 1.41 12.48
C ARG A 99 -4.67 0.21 12.60
N GLU A 100 -5.82 0.41 13.23
CA GLU A 100 -6.83 -0.61 13.46
C GLU A 100 -7.42 -1.09 12.13
N VAL A 101 -7.73 -0.16 11.23
CA VAL A 101 -8.27 -0.49 9.90
C VAL A 101 -7.21 -1.15 9.03
N LEU A 102 -5.94 -0.71 9.07
CA LEU A 102 -4.85 -1.39 8.38
C LEU A 102 -4.70 -2.83 8.84
N GLN A 103 -4.68 -3.06 10.15
CA GLN A 103 -4.53 -4.39 10.73
C GLN A 103 -5.71 -5.31 10.39
N SER A 104 -6.94 -4.81 10.52
CA SER A 104 -8.15 -5.58 10.15
C SER A 104 -8.19 -5.92 8.66
N GLY A 105 -7.77 -4.97 7.80
CA GLY A 105 -7.64 -5.20 6.38
C GLY A 105 -6.60 -6.27 6.04
N LEU A 106 -5.43 -6.24 6.68
CA LEU A 106 -4.40 -7.26 6.51
C LEU A 106 -4.85 -8.64 7.02
N VAL A 107 -5.53 -8.69 8.17
CA VAL A 107 -6.09 -9.95 8.69
C VAL A 107 -7.12 -10.52 7.71
N ALA A 108 -8.05 -9.70 7.22
CA ALA A 108 -9.02 -10.13 6.22
C ALA A 108 -8.34 -10.64 4.94
N PHE A 109 -7.31 -9.93 4.47
CA PHE A 109 -6.53 -10.34 3.30
C PHE A 109 -5.87 -11.72 3.50
N VAL A 110 -5.22 -11.94 4.63
CA VAL A 110 -4.58 -13.23 4.97
C VAL A 110 -5.62 -14.34 5.09
N LEU A 111 -6.74 -14.09 5.78
CA LEU A 111 -7.82 -15.08 5.91
C LEU A 111 -8.41 -15.46 4.55
N GLY A 112 -8.67 -14.49 3.68
CA GLY A 112 -9.11 -14.73 2.31
C GLY A 112 -8.11 -15.55 1.49
N SER A 113 -6.81 -15.28 1.65
CA SER A 113 -5.73 -16.05 1.02
C SER A 113 -5.70 -17.50 1.52
N LEU A 114 -5.86 -17.72 2.83
CA LEU A 114 -5.94 -19.09 3.40
C LEU A 114 -7.16 -19.85 2.90
N VAL A 115 -8.31 -19.19 2.77
CA VAL A 115 -9.52 -19.80 2.18
C VAL A 115 -9.26 -20.20 0.73
N ALA A 116 -8.63 -19.32 -0.07
CA ALA A 116 -8.29 -19.62 -1.45
C ALA A 116 -7.26 -20.77 -1.58
N LEU A 117 -6.29 -20.84 -0.67
CA LEU A 117 -5.28 -21.91 -0.63
C LEU A 117 -5.90 -23.29 -0.37
N GLY A 118 -6.90 -23.38 0.52
CA GLY A 118 -7.62 -24.62 0.83
C GLY A 118 -8.76 -24.94 -0.13
N ALA A 119 -8.86 -24.27 -1.28
CA ALA A 119 -10.01 -24.39 -2.16
C ALA A 119 -10.01 -25.71 -2.94
N HIS A 120 -11.14 -26.41 -2.91
CA HIS A 120 -11.45 -27.58 -3.72
C HIS A 120 -12.47 -27.31 -4.83
N SER A 121 -12.89 -26.04 -4.99
CA SER A 121 -13.82 -25.60 -6.02
C SER A 121 -13.61 -24.13 -6.35
N SER A 122 -13.99 -23.74 -7.58
CA SER A 122 -13.90 -22.34 -8.04
C SER A 122 -14.65 -21.36 -7.14
N ASN A 123 -15.80 -21.77 -6.58
CA ASN A 123 -16.62 -20.93 -5.70
C ASN A 123 -15.89 -20.58 -4.40
N VAL A 124 -15.10 -21.51 -3.84
CA VAL A 124 -14.29 -21.23 -2.64
C VAL A 124 -13.16 -20.27 -2.97
N VAL A 125 -12.51 -20.41 -4.15
CA VAL A 125 -11.51 -19.43 -4.62
C VAL A 125 -12.15 -18.04 -4.78
N ILE A 126 -13.31 -17.94 -5.42
CA ILE A 126 -14.06 -16.68 -5.60
C ILE A 126 -14.36 -16.04 -4.24
N THR A 127 -14.82 -16.82 -3.25
CA THR A 127 -15.09 -16.32 -1.90
C THR A 127 -13.81 -15.80 -1.23
N GLY A 128 -12.71 -16.54 -1.32
CA GLY A 128 -11.41 -16.09 -0.83
C GLY A 128 -10.98 -14.78 -1.48
N ARG A 129 -11.10 -14.66 -2.79
CA ARG A 129 -10.80 -13.44 -3.57
C ARG A 129 -11.67 -12.24 -3.17
N LEU A 130 -12.95 -12.47 -2.90
CA LEU A 130 -13.84 -11.43 -2.38
C LEU A 130 -13.35 -10.89 -1.03
N VAL A 131 -13.04 -11.78 -0.10
CA VAL A 131 -12.54 -11.40 1.23
C VAL A 131 -11.19 -10.66 1.12
N MET A 132 -10.29 -11.12 0.24
CA MET A 132 -9.02 -10.45 -0.04
C MET A 132 -9.22 -9.05 -0.62
N GLY A 133 -10.17 -8.88 -1.56
CA GLY A 133 -10.52 -7.58 -2.14
C GLY A 133 -11.03 -6.59 -1.10
N ILE A 134 -11.88 -7.04 -0.18
CA ILE A 134 -12.34 -6.24 0.97
C ILE A 134 -11.16 -5.86 1.87
N GLY A 135 -10.29 -6.83 2.21
CA GLY A 135 -9.10 -6.60 3.01
C GLY A 135 -8.15 -5.58 2.40
N ALA A 136 -7.89 -5.69 1.09
CA ALA A 136 -7.08 -4.74 0.34
C ALA A 136 -7.69 -3.33 0.32
N ALA A 137 -9.02 -3.23 0.15
CA ALA A 137 -9.75 -1.95 0.15
C ALA A 137 -9.67 -1.22 1.49
N LEU A 138 -9.52 -1.94 2.59
CA LEU A 138 -9.27 -1.37 3.92
C LEU A 138 -7.79 -1.03 4.11
N ALA A 139 -6.88 -1.94 3.75
CA ALA A 139 -5.46 -1.83 4.07
C ALA A 139 -4.75 -0.75 3.23
N VAL A 140 -5.03 -0.64 1.92
CA VAL A 140 -4.30 0.26 1.03
C VAL A 140 -4.51 1.73 1.40
N PRO A 141 -5.75 2.27 1.51
CA PRO A 141 -5.94 3.67 1.89
C PRO A 141 -5.48 3.96 3.33
N ALA A 142 -5.67 3.02 4.26
CA ALA A 142 -5.18 3.17 5.63
C ALA A 142 -3.65 3.25 5.67
N SER A 143 -2.94 2.46 4.85
CA SER A 143 -1.47 2.51 4.75
C SER A 143 -0.97 3.85 4.23
N LEU A 144 -1.61 4.42 3.21
CA LEU A 144 -1.27 5.72 2.67
C LEU A 144 -1.54 6.85 3.69
N SER A 145 -2.67 6.79 4.39
CA SER A 145 -3.00 7.76 5.44
C SER A 145 -1.99 7.72 6.59
N MET A 146 -1.58 6.52 7.06
CA MET A 146 -0.52 6.37 8.07
C MET A 146 0.81 6.93 7.59
N LEU A 147 1.17 6.71 6.33
CA LEU A 147 2.42 7.22 5.76
C LEU A 147 2.47 8.75 5.82
N ILE A 148 1.35 9.41 5.52
CA ILE A 148 1.24 10.89 5.59
C ILE A 148 1.42 11.39 7.02
N ASP A 149 0.95 10.66 8.04
CA ASP A 149 1.13 11.01 9.43
C ASP A 149 2.58 10.82 9.93
N VAL A 150 3.20 9.72 9.53
CA VAL A 150 4.59 9.41 9.90
C VAL A 150 5.57 10.41 9.29
N PHE A 151 5.26 10.93 8.10
CA PHE A 151 6.12 11.88 7.38
C PHE A 151 5.43 13.24 7.17
N PRO A 152 5.34 14.11 8.21
CA PRO A 152 4.64 15.39 8.13
C PRO A 152 5.37 16.41 7.24
N ALA A 153 6.70 16.35 7.16
CA ALA A 153 7.49 17.28 6.35
C ALA A 153 7.26 17.03 4.83
N PRO A 154 6.92 18.05 4.03
CA PRO A 154 6.53 17.89 2.62
C PRO A 154 7.55 17.10 1.79
N ARG A 155 8.84 17.39 1.92
CA ARG A 155 9.90 16.72 1.16
C ARG A 155 10.03 15.24 1.52
N GLN A 156 9.96 14.91 2.80
CA GLN A 156 10.03 13.52 3.28
C GLN A 156 8.78 12.74 2.83
N ARG A 157 7.60 13.37 2.91
CA ARG A 157 6.33 12.80 2.46
C ARG A 157 6.36 12.44 0.98
N HIS A 158 6.83 13.33 0.12
CA HIS A 158 6.95 13.05 -1.32
C HIS A 158 7.85 11.84 -1.59
N THR A 159 9.00 11.75 -0.91
CA THR A 159 9.90 10.61 -1.04
C THR A 159 9.28 9.31 -0.51
N ALA A 160 8.58 9.37 0.61
CA ALA A 160 7.90 8.21 1.19
C ALA A 160 6.75 7.71 0.31
N ILE A 161 5.92 8.61 -0.25
CA ILE A 161 4.85 8.25 -1.19
C ILE A 161 5.44 7.66 -2.48
N ALA A 162 6.53 8.23 -2.99
CA ALA A 162 7.21 7.68 -4.16
C ALA A 162 7.73 6.25 -3.91
N GLY A 163 8.34 5.99 -2.75
CA GLY A 163 8.78 4.66 -2.34
C GLY A 163 7.61 3.67 -2.19
N TRP A 164 6.51 4.11 -1.58
CA TRP A 164 5.29 3.33 -1.42
C TRP A 164 4.66 2.97 -2.77
N THR A 165 4.57 3.91 -3.71
CA THR A 165 4.07 3.65 -5.07
C THR A 165 5.03 2.74 -5.86
N ALA A 166 6.34 2.97 -5.73
CA ALA A 166 7.35 2.12 -6.38
C ALA A 166 7.28 0.67 -5.88
N SER A 167 6.98 0.45 -4.60
CA SER A 167 6.82 -0.90 -4.04
C SER A 167 5.65 -1.65 -4.69
N ALA A 168 4.53 -0.98 -4.99
CA ALA A 168 3.44 -1.58 -5.76
C ALA A 168 3.86 -1.91 -7.19
N GLY A 169 4.58 -1.01 -7.86
CA GLY A 169 5.14 -1.27 -9.19
C GLY A 169 6.05 -2.51 -9.21
N LEU A 170 6.89 -2.69 -8.18
CA LEU A 170 7.69 -3.89 -8.00
C LEU A 170 6.83 -5.14 -7.80
N GLY A 171 5.75 -5.04 -7.03
CA GLY A 171 4.78 -6.13 -6.85
C GLY A 171 4.16 -6.58 -8.16
N VAL A 172 3.72 -5.63 -8.99
CA VAL A 172 3.18 -5.88 -10.33
C VAL A 172 4.22 -6.58 -11.23
N ALA A 173 5.46 -6.10 -11.24
CA ALA A 173 6.52 -6.65 -12.08
C ALA A 173 6.97 -8.05 -11.64
N LEU A 174 7.04 -8.29 -10.32
CA LEU A 174 7.50 -9.55 -9.76
C LEU A 174 6.40 -10.63 -9.71
N GLY A 175 5.12 -10.26 -9.75
CA GLY A 175 4.02 -11.23 -9.69
C GLY A 175 4.11 -12.35 -10.72
N PRO A 176 4.24 -12.05 -12.02
CA PRO A 176 4.40 -13.09 -13.04
C PRO A 176 5.66 -13.94 -12.86
N LEU A 177 6.77 -13.35 -12.43
CA LEU A 177 8.04 -14.07 -12.20
C LEU A 177 7.91 -15.06 -11.03
N VAL A 178 7.37 -14.59 -9.91
CA VAL A 178 7.15 -15.43 -8.71
C VAL A 178 6.10 -16.51 -9.01
N GLY A 179 4.98 -16.13 -9.64
CA GLY A 179 3.93 -17.07 -10.02
C GLY A 179 4.44 -18.16 -10.97
N GLY A 180 5.19 -17.79 -12.00
CA GLY A 180 5.79 -18.72 -12.93
C GLY A 180 6.80 -19.68 -12.27
N ALA A 181 7.67 -19.15 -11.40
CA ALA A 181 8.65 -19.95 -10.68
C ALA A 181 7.99 -20.96 -9.71
N LEU A 182 6.92 -20.54 -9.00
CA LEU A 182 6.18 -21.43 -8.12
C LEU A 182 5.49 -22.55 -8.90
N LEU A 183 4.82 -22.23 -10.00
CA LEU A 183 4.12 -23.23 -10.82
C LEU A 183 5.06 -24.24 -11.46
N THR A 184 6.28 -23.86 -11.83
CA THR A 184 7.27 -24.80 -12.40
C THR A 184 7.87 -25.73 -11.34
N ARG A 185 7.96 -25.29 -10.09
CA ARG A 185 8.57 -26.07 -9.01
C ARG A 185 7.60 -27.10 -8.38
N PHE A 186 6.30 -26.82 -8.42
CA PHE A 186 5.25 -27.67 -7.80
C PHE A 186 4.40 -28.45 -8.84
N ARG A 187 4.94 -28.62 -10.05
CA ARG A 187 4.31 -29.38 -11.14
C ARG A 187 4.67 -30.87 -11.12
#